data_3900414f84ee328e48d7e3ed19c9632c
#
_entry.id   3900414f84ee328e48d7e3ed19c9632c
#
_cell.length_a   1.000
_cell.length_b   1.000
_cell.length_c   1.000
_cell.angle_alpha   90.00
_cell.angle_beta   90.00
_cell.angle_gamma   90.00
#
_symmetry.space_group_name_H-M   'P 1'
#
loop_
_entity.id
_entity.type
_entity.pdbx_description
1 polymer ?
#
loop_
_entity_poly.entity_id
_entity_poly.type
_entity_poly.pdbx_seq_one_letter_code
_entity_poly.pdbx_strand_id
1 'polypeptide(L)'
;MSSLPDRRFMEEITAQLQKMITVVTSDGKNYTGVLSGVDSHTLNICLSSAKDDSGRILNKLYLNGSKVAHIFSTEKAFNLTALAERLERVFPRMVRVNEGAGIIDVMDRIRVSEKGIVEGTGPAAERVQQVYDEFVKAQLQP
;
A
#
# COMPACT_ATOMS: atom_id res chain seq x y z
N MET A 1 -2.02 6.81 -28.69
CA MET A 1 -0.99 7.05 -27.66
C MET A 1 -1.64 7.60 -26.39
N SER A 2 -1.23 7.07 -25.27
CA SER A 2 -1.72 7.58 -23.98
C SER A 2 -1.07 8.91 -23.65
N SER A 3 -1.87 9.86 -23.17
CA SER A 3 -1.34 11.12 -22.67
C SER A 3 -0.58 10.88 -21.35
N LEU A 4 0.19 11.85 -20.90
CA LEU A 4 0.91 11.76 -19.62
C LEU A 4 -0.04 11.55 -18.42
N PRO A 5 -1.21 12.26 -18.34
CA PRO A 5 -2.19 12.00 -17.30
C PRO A 5 -2.76 10.58 -17.35
N ASP A 6 -2.99 10.03 -18.54
CA ASP A 6 -3.51 8.65 -18.67
C ASP A 6 -2.50 7.63 -18.14
N ARG A 7 -1.22 7.82 -18.45
CA ARG A 7 -0.17 6.92 -17.93
C ARG A 7 -0.06 7.00 -16.42
N ARG A 8 -0.18 8.19 -15.85
CA ARG A 8 -0.12 8.37 -14.39
C ARG A 8 -1.28 7.66 -13.71
N PHE A 9 -2.49 7.78 -14.27
CA PHE A 9 -3.66 7.07 -13.75
C PHE A 9 -3.43 5.57 -13.77
N MET A 10 -2.92 5.04 -14.88
CA MET A 10 -2.66 3.59 -14.99
C MET A 10 -1.59 3.11 -14.04
N GLU A 11 -0.56 3.93 -13.80
CA GLU A 11 0.47 3.61 -12.83
C GLU A 11 -0.12 3.53 -11.41
N GLU A 12 -0.98 4.46 -11.07
CA GLU A 12 -1.61 4.48 -9.76
C GLU A 12 -2.52 3.28 -9.53
N ILE A 13 -3.36 2.94 -10.52
CA ILE A 13 -4.26 1.80 -10.34
C ILE A 13 -3.49 0.48 -10.36
N THR A 14 -2.45 0.37 -11.16
CA THR A 14 -1.58 -0.80 -11.20
C THR A 14 -0.83 -0.97 -9.87
N ALA A 15 -0.50 0.13 -9.20
CA ALA A 15 0.15 0.09 -7.89
C ALA A 15 -0.75 -0.53 -6.82
N GLN A 16 -2.07 -0.61 -7.06
CA GLN A 16 -3.00 -1.26 -6.13
C GLN A 16 -3.05 -2.78 -6.31
N LEU A 17 -2.37 -3.33 -7.31
CA LEU A 17 -2.29 -4.79 -7.49
C LEU A 17 -1.75 -5.45 -6.23
N GLN A 18 -2.38 -6.55 -5.84
CA GLN A 18 -2.08 -7.34 -4.64
C GLN A 18 -2.42 -6.62 -3.33
N LYS A 19 -3.17 -5.51 -3.40
CA LYS A 19 -3.65 -4.80 -2.21
C LYS A 19 -5.16 -4.96 -2.07
N MET A 20 -5.64 -4.78 -0.86
CA MET A 20 -7.08 -4.83 -0.55
C MET A 20 -7.75 -3.56 -1.04
N ILE A 21 -8.79 -3.70 -1.85
CA ILE A 21 -9.59 -2.58 -2.34
C ILE A 21 -11.09 -2.87 -2.21
N THR A 22 -11.90 -1.83 -2.26
CA THR A 22 -13.34 -1.95 -2.33
C THR A 22 -13.81 -1.40 -3.68
N VAL A 23 -14.68 -2.16 -4.34
CA VAL A 23 -15.31 -1.79 -5.61
C VAL A 23 -16.79 -1.61 -5.36
N VAL A 24 -17.33 -0.48 -5.80
CA VAL A 24 -18.78 -0.21 -5.74
C VAL A 24 -19.32 -0.24 -7.16
N THR A 25 -20.32 -1.07 -7.39
CA THR A 25 -20.95 -1.19 -8.69
C THR A 25 -22.03 -0.13 -8.88
N SER A 26 -22.43 0.11 -10.14
CA SER A 26 -23.44 1.12 -10.46
C SER A 26 -24.81 0.82 -9.85
N ASP A 27 -25.08 -0.44 -9.49
CA ASP A 27 -26.31 -0.83 -8.80
C ASP A 27 -26.15 -0.82 -7.26
N GLY A 28 -25.07 -0.25 -6.75
CA GLY A 28 -24.87 -0.02 -5.31
C GLY A 28 -24.32 -1.20 -4.52
N LYS A 29 -23.85 -2.23 -5.17
CA LYS A 29 -23.24 -3.38 -4.47
C LYS A 29 -21.78 -3.11 -4.17
N ASN A 30 -21.32 -3.58 -3.01
CA ASN A 30 -19.94 -3.40 -2.56
C ASN A 30 -19.22 -4.75 -2.52
N TYR A 31 -18.00 -4.76 -3.02
CA TYR A 31 -17.12 -5.92 -2.97
C TYR A 31 -15.75 -5.50 -2.48
N THR A 32 -15.23 -6.18 -1.48
CA THR A 32 -13.91 -5.90 -0.92
C THR A 32 -13.03 -7.13 -1.06
N GLY A 33 -11.88 -6.98 -1.68
CA GLY A 33 -10.97 -8.08 -1.90
C GLY A 33 -9.62 -7.61 -2.40
N VAL A 34 -8.75 -8.58 -2.67
CA VAL A 34 -7.41 -8.28 -3.19
C VAL A 34 -7.52 -8.05 -4.69
N LEU A 35 -7.02 -6.92 -5.15
CA LEU A 35 -6.96 -6.62 -6.58
C LEU A 35 -5.91 -7.52 -7.22
N SER A 36 -6.34 -8.54 -7.95
CA SER A 36 -5.44 -9.51 -8.58
C SER A 36 -5.25 -9.27 -10.06
N GLY A 37 -6.06 -8.44 -10.68
CA GLY A 37 -5.91 -8.09 -12.08
C GLY A 37 -6.74 -6.88 -12.45
N VAL A 38 -6.26 -6.12 -13.42
CA VAL A 38 -6.99 -4.98 -13.98
C VAL A 38 -6.62 -4.85 -15.45
N ASP A 39 -7.65 -4.66 -16.29
CA ASP A 39 -7.45 -4.38 -17.71
C ASP A 39 -7.29 -2.87 -17.88
N SER A 40 -6.16 -2.47 -18.43
CA SER A 40 -5.81 -1.05 -18.58
C SER A 40 -6.70 -0.28 -19.55
N HIS A 41 -7.37 -0.95 -20.46
CA HIS A 41 -8.21 -0.28 -21.45
C HIS A 41 -9.66 -0.15 -21.02
N THR A 42 -10.19 -1.20 -20.40
CA THR A 42 -11.62 -1.29 -20.05
C THR A 42 -11.89 -1.10 -18.58
N LEU A 43 -10.83 -1.21 -17.73
CA LEU A 43 -10.92 -1.24 -16.28
C LEU A 43 -11.76 -2.43 -15.76
N ASN A 44 -11.82 -3.52 -16.52
CA ASN A 44 -12.33 -4.77 -15.99
C ASN A 44 -11.41 -5.21 -14.85
N ILE A 45 -11.99 -5.69 -13.78
CA ILE A 45 -11.26 -5.94 -12.54
C ILE A 45 -11.46 -7.39 -12.09
N CYS A 46 -10.39 -7.97 -11.58
CA CYS A 46 -10.45 -9.27 -10.91
C CYS A 46 -10.08 -9.08 -9.44
N LEU A 47 -10.96 -9.50 -8.55
CA LEU A 47 -10.71 -9.53 -7.12
C LEU A 47 -10.56 -10.98 -6.66
N SER A 48 -9.59 -11.22 -5.80
CA SER A 48 -9.39 -12.50 -5.12
C SER A 48 -9.92 -12.41 -3.70
N SER A 49 -10.56 -13.47 -3.23
CA SER A 49 -11.13 -13.54 -1.88
C SER A 49 -12.03 -12.34 -1.60
N ALA A 50 -12.91 -12.05 -2.54
CA ALA A 50 -13.81 -10.90 -2.46
C ALA A 50 -14.96 -11.17 -1.51
N LYS A 51 -15.26 -10.21 -0.65
CA LYS A 51 -16.37 -10.28 0.28
C LYS A 51 -17.48 -9.35 -0.21
N ASP A 52 -18.69 -9.87 -0.36
CA ASP A 52 -19.84 -9.08 -0.76
C ASP A 52 -20.56 -8.45 0.45
N ASP A 53 -21.65 -7.73 0.20
CA ASP A 53 -22.41 -7.06 1.26
C ASP A 53 -23.03 -8.01 2.27
N SER A 54 -23.27 -9.26 1.88
CA SER A 54 -23.84 -10.27 2.78
C SER A 54 -22.77 -11.00 3.61
N GLY A 55 -21.50 -10.71 3.36
CA GLY A 55 -20.39 -11.36 4.03
C GLY A 55 -19.91 -12.63 3.36
N ARG A 56 -20.51 -12.99 2.21
CA ARG A 56 -20.08 -14.18 1.46
C ARG A 56 -18.73 -13.92 0.79
N ILE A 57 -17.83 -14.88 0.89
CA ILE A 57 -16.51 -14.79 0.29
C ILE A 57 -16.51 -15.49 -1.06
N LEU A 58 -16.10 -14.77 -2.10
CA LEU A 58 -15.97 -15.27 -3.46
C LEU A 58 -14.48 -15.45 -3.75
N ASN A 59 -14.10 -16.67 -4.16
CA ASN A 59 -12.69 -16.97 -4.43
C ASN A 59 -12.11 -16.03 -5.52
N LYS A 60 -12.84 -15.91 -6.61
CA LYS A 60 -12.50 -14.98 -7.71
C LYS A 60 -13.76 -14.26 -8.14
N LEU A 61 -13.66 -12.97 -8.28
CA LEU A 61 -14.74 -12.12 -8.76
C LEU A 61 -14.23 -11.29 -9.93
N TYR A 62 -14.91 -11.40 -11.06
CA TYR A 62 -14.58 -10.66 -12.28
C TYR A 62 -15.65 -9.60 -12.47
N LEU A 63 -15.25 -8.34 -12.47
CA LEU A 63 -16.17 -7.21 -12.62
C LEU A 63 -15.93 -6.52 -13.95
N ASN A 64 -17.02 -6.28 -14.67
CA ASN A 64 -16.99 -5.52 -15.92
C ASN A 64 -16.80 -4.04 -15.54
N GLY A 65 -15.80 -3.38 -16.15
CA GLY A 65 -15.50 -1.99 -15.85
C GLY A 65 -16.67 -1.05 -16.11
N SER A 66 -17.57 -1.38 -17.06
CA SER A 66 -18.75 -0.57 -17.35
C SER A 66 -19.79 -0.59 -16.22
N LYS A 67 -19.69 -1.55 -15.30
CA LYS A 67 -20.60 -1.69 -14.14
C LYS A 67 -19.98 -1.14 -12.85
N VAL A 68 -18.74 -0.70 -12.89
CA VAL A 68 -18.03 -0.16 -11.73
C VAL A 68 -18.30 1.34 -11.65
N ALA A 69 -18.82 1.78 -10.50
CA ALA A 69 -19.05 3.19 -10.24
C ALA A 69 -17.79 3.84 -9.69
N HIS A 70 -17.18 3.22 -8.69
CA HIS A 70 -15.91 3.70 -8.13
C HIS A 70 -15.17 2.60 -7.39
N ILE A 71 -13.88 2.84 -7.20
CA ILE A 71 -12.96 1.94 -6.52
C ILE A 71 -12.23 2.77 -5.46
N PHE A 72 -12.06 2.21 -4.27
CA PHE A 72 -11.29 2.92 -3.25
C PHE A 72 -10.53 1.95 -2.36
N SER A 73 -9.46 2.45 -1.75
CA SER A 73 -8.69 1.73 -0.76
C SER A 73 -8.92 2.36 0.61
N THR A 74 -9.18 1.52 1.60
CA THR A 74 -9.32 1.97 2.99
C THR A 74 -8.05 1.77 3.78
N GLU A 75 -7.02 1.20 3.16
CA GLU A 75 -5.73 1.05 3.82
C GLU A 75 -5.18 2.43 4.16
N LYS A 76 -4.73 2.58 5.39
CA LYS A 76 -4.09 3.82 5.80
C LYS A 76 -2.77 3.96 5.05
N ALA A 77 -2.49 5.17 4.56
CA ALA A 77 -1.20 5.47 4.00
C ALA A 77 -0.13 5.20 5.07
N PHE A 78 1.00 4.63 4.65
CA PHE A 78 2.10 4.38 5.57
C PHE A 78 2.64 5.71 6.08
N ASN A 79 2.68 5.88 7.39
CA ASN A 79 3.14 7.12 8.00
C ASN A 79 4.64 7.08 8.23
N LEU A 80 5.39 7.51 7.22
CA LEU A 80 6.85 7.50 7.25
C LEU A 80 7.39 8.43 8.35
N THR A 81 6.76 9.57 8.56
CA THR A 81 7.16 10.53 9.59
C THR A 81 7.04 9.93 10.98
N ALA A 82 5.97 9.20 11.27
CA ALA A 82 5.79 8.56 12.56
C ALA A 82 6.84 7.46 12.81
N LEU A 83 7.20 6.71 11.76
CA LEU A 83 8.29 5.73 11.86
C LEU A 83 9.61 6.42 12.15
N ALA A 84 9.88 7.55 11.46
CA ALA A 84 11.10 8.32 11.67
C ALA A 84 11.19 8.84 13.11
N GLU A 85 10.07 9.28 13.70
CA GLU A 85 10.04 9.73 15.09
C GLU A 85 10.40 8.60 16.06
N ARG A 86 9.93 7.39 15.80
CA ARG A 86 10.30 6.22 16.62
C ARG A 86 11.76 5.88 16.47
N LEU A 87 12.30 5.95 15.25
CA LEU A 87 13.72 5.73 15.01
C LEU A 87 14.58 6.79 15.69
N GLU A 88 14.12 8.05 15.70
CA GLU A 88 14.83 9.14 16.38
C GLU A 88 15.01 8.89 17.86
N ARG A 89 14.04 8.23 18.50
CA ARG A 89 14.15 7.89 19.93
C ARG A 89 15.26 6.88 20.19
N VAL A 90 15.54 6.01 19.23
CA VAL A 90 16.58 4.97 19.32
C VAL A 90 17.93 5.50 18.82
N PHE A 91 17.90 6.33 17.80
CA PHE A 91 19.08 6.90 17.16
C PHE A 91 19.00 8.42 17.14
N PRO A 92 19.14 9.09 18.31
CA PRO A 92 19.00 10.55 18.39
C PRO A 92 19.95 11.29 17.45
N ARG A 93 19.40 12.26 16.69
CA ARG A 93 20.13 13.09 15.74
C ARG A 93 20.75 12.35 14.55
N MET A 94 20.36 11.09 14.35
CA MET A 94 20.91 10.24 13.28
C MET A 94 19.88 9.90 12.21
N VAL A 95 18.67 10.43 12.32
CA VAL A 95 17.56 10.08 11.42
C VAL A 95 17.20 11.25 10.52
N ARG A 96 17.14 11.00 9.22
CA ARG A 96 16.72 11.98 8.21
C ARG A 96 15.61 11.38 7.36
N VAL A 97 14.58 12.16 7.09
CA VAL A 97 13.46 11.73 6.27
C VAL A 97 13.52 12.41 4.91
N ASN A 98 13.44 11.62 3.85
CA ASN A 98 13.26 12.12 2.49
C ASN A 98 11.86 11.70 2.03
N GLU A 99 10.87 12.56 2.24
CA GLU A 99 9.49 12.25 1.91
C GLU A 99 9.28 12.05 0.41
N GLY A 100 9.99 12.82 -0.42
CA GLY A 100 9.88 12.69 -1.88
C GLY A 100 10.33 11.35 -2.39
N ALA A 101 11.34 10.74 -1.78
CA ALA A 101 11.84 9.42 -2.14
C ALA A 101 11.16 8.29 -1.34
N GLY A 102 10.41 8.62 -0.29
CA GLY A 102 9.80 7.63 0.59
C GLY A 102 10.83 6.85 1.41
N ILE A 103 11.92 7.50 1.78
CA ILE A 103 13.06 6.86 2.44
C ILE A 103 13.42 7.59 3.73
N ILE A 104 13.78 6.82 4.75
CA ILE A 104 14.37 7.32 5.99
C ILE A 104 15.83 6.87 6.01
N ASP A 105 16.74 7.81 6.18
CA ASP A 105 18.17 7.51 6.36
C ASP A 105 18.48 7.48 7.85
N VAL A 106 19.08 6.39 8.31
CA VAL A 106 19.54 6.24 9.68
C VAL A 106 21.06 6.10 9.68
N MET A 107 21.75 6.97 10.39
CA MET A 107 23.22 6.97 10.53
C MET A 107 23.96 7.10 9.18
N ASP A 108 23.30 7.62 8.15
CA ASP A 108 23.81 7.71 6.78
C ASP A 108 24.24 6.37 6.18
N ARG A 109 23.85 5.26 6.77
CA ARG A 109 24.21 3.90 6.35
C ARG A 109 23.02 3.00 6.08
N ILE A 110 21.90 3.24 6.78
CA ILE A 110 20.74 2.39 6.72
C ILE A 110 19.62 3.17 6.08
N ARG A 111 18.99 2.58 5.07
CA ARG A 111 17.83 3.18 4.40
C ARG A 111 16.60 2.32 4.61
N VAL A 112 15.53 2.97 5.03
CA VAL A 112 14.27 2.31 5.37
C VAL A 112 13.15 2.93 4.54
N SER A 113 12.32 2.07 3.94
CA SER A 113 11.12 2.51 3.25
C SER A 113 9.88 1.95 3.93
N GLU A 114 8.72 2.19 3.37
CA GLU A 114 7.48 1.59 3.86
C GLU A 114 7.51 0.06 3.83
N LYS A 115 8.37 -0.52 3.02
CA LYS A 115 8.51 -1.97 2.87
C LYS A 115 9.56 -2.59 3.80
N GLY A 116 10.28 -1.77 4.53
CA GLY A 116 11.33 -2.21 5.44
C GLY A 116 12.70 -1.69 5.04
N ILE A 117 13.75 -2.37 5.48
CA ILE A 117 15.12 -1.97 5.18
C ILE A 117 15.42 -2.21 3.69
N VAL A 118 15.84 -1.15 3.02
CA VAL A 118 16.23 -1.19 1.61
C VAL A 118 17.74 -1.38 1.48
N GLU A 119 18.51 -0.78 2.41
CA GLU A 119 19.96 -0.82 2.38
C GLU A 119 20.51 -0.75 3.81
N GLY A 120 21.55 -1.51 4.09
CA GLY A 120 22.22 -1.52 5.38
C GLY A 120 22.25 -2.90 6.02
N THR A 121 23.35 -3.17 6.75
CA THR A 121 23.56 -4.44 7.46
C THR A 121 24.21 -4.16 8.80
N GLY A 122 24.25 -5.18 9.66
CA GLY A 122 24.91 -5.11 10.95
C GLY A 122 23.96 -4.88 12.12
N PRO A 123 24.51 -4.73 13.36
CA PRO A 123 23.68 -4.59 14.56
C PRO A 123 22.72 -3.40 14.54
N ALA A 124 23.15 -2.27 13.98
CA ALA A 124 22.30 -1.09 13.88
C ALA A 124 21.12 -1.36 12.93
N ALA A 125 21.37 -2.06 11.80
CA ALA A 125 20.30 -2.43 10.88
C ALA A 125 19.31 -3.39 11.52
N GLU A 126 19.78 -4.33 12.33
CA GLU A 126 18.91 -5.23 13.06
C GLU A 126 18.01 -4.48 14.04
N ARG A 127 18.56 -3.46 14.70
CA ARG A 127 17.79 -2.61 15.60
C ARG A 127 16.73 -1.81 14.85
N VAL A 128 17.08 -1.27 13.68
CA VAL A 128 16.13 -0.58 12.81
C VAL A 128 15.02 -1.52 12.37
N GLN A 129 15.36 -2.74 11.98
CA GLN A 129 14.36 -3.74 11.58
C GLN A 129 13.40 -4.04 12.72
N GLN A 130 13.91 -4.15 13.93
CA GLN A 130 13.09 -4.38 15.11
C GLN A 130 12.09 -3.24 15.35
N VAL A 131 12.56 -2.00 15.24
CA VAL A 131 11.69 -0.81 15.38
C VAL A 131 10.63 -0.79 14.28
N TYR A 132 11.03 -1.10 13.06
CA TYR A 132 10.11 -1.18 11.93
C TYR A 132 9.03 -2.23 12.16
N ASP A 133 9.41 -3.43 12.58
CA ASP A 133 8.46 -4.53 12.82
C ASP A 133 7.45 -4.15 13.91
N GLU A 134 7.91 -3.54 14.98
CA GLU A 134 7.03 -3.08 16.06
C GLU A 134 6.08 -1.99 15.58
N PHE A 135 6.56 -1.07 14.74
CA PHE A 135 5.76 0.00 14.19
C PHE A 135 4.65 -0.54 13.26
N VAL A 136 5.00 -1.45 12.36
CA VAL A 136 4.04 -2.06 11.44
C VAL A 136 2.98 -2.85 12.23
N LYS A 137 3.41 -3.58 13.23
CA LYS A 137 2.50 -4.35 14.09
C LYS A 137 1.51 -3.44 14.80
N ALA A 138 1.97 -2.29 15.29
CA ALA A 138 1.12 -1.31 15.95
C ALA A 138 0.11 -0.68 14.97
N GLN A 139 0.51 -0.45 13.71
CA GLN A 139 -0.40 0.09 12.68
C GLN A 139 -1.49 -0.88 12.28
N LEU A 140 -1.23 -2.18 12.32
CA LEU A 140 -2.22 -3.20 11.95
C LEU A 140 -3.26 -3.44 13.04
N GLN A 141 -3.02 -2.95 14.24
CA GLN A 141 -4.00 -3.07 15.33
C GLN A 141 -5.03 -1.94 15.21
N PRO A 142 -6.33 -2.26 15.27
CA PRO A 142 -7.39 -1.25 15.22
C PRO A 142 -7.38 -0.30 16.41
#